data_ab091c524825368f68a46b8720a016db
#
_entry.id   ab091c524825368f68a46b8720a016db
#
_cell.length_a   1.000
_cell.length_b   1.000
_cell.length_c   1.000
_cell.angle_alpha   90.00
_cell.angle_beta   90.00
_cell.angle_gamma   90.00
#
_symmetry.space_group_name_H-M   'P 1'
#
loop_
_entity.id
_entity.type
_entity.pdbx_description
1 polymer ?
#
loop_
_entity_poly.entity_id
_entity_poly.type
_entity_poly.pdbx_seq_one_letter_code
_entity_poly.pdbx_strand_id
1 'polypeptide(L)'
;SIKDVVELLNSEQHNSKNILMTTGSKNIPEYVYITDYKERVYLRLLPNPEMLQSAIEAGIMPSHLIGMQGPFSQELNEAVIRQFNIGVLVTKESGSNGGYEEKVSATENTGIDCIVIKRPVEENGVSLPELIKYLKTKGL
;
A
#
# COMPACT_ATOMS: atom_id res chain seq x y z
N SER A 1 12.81 1.95 1.81
CA SER A 1 12.56 2.25 0.41
C SER A 1 11.55 1.29 -0.19
N ILE A 2 11.05 1.60 -1.37
CA ILE A 2 10.11 0.71 -2.06
C ILE A 2 10.74 -0.66 -2.37
N LYS A 3 12.05 -0.71 -2.59
CA LYS A 3 12.76 -1.97 -2.82
C LYS A 3 12.67 -2.89 -1.62
N ASP A 4 12.77 -2.34 -0.42
CA ASP A 4 12.62 -3.10 0.82
C ASP A 4 11.21 -3.64 0.97
N VAL A 5 10.22 -2.86 0.57
CA VAL A 5 8.81 -3.28 0.55
C VAL A 5 8.63 -4.46 -0.40
N VAL A 6 9.19 -4.37 -1.62
CA VAL A 6 9.10 -5.45 -2.61
C VAL A 6 9.72 -6.74 -2.06
N GLU A 7 10.88 -6.65 -1.43
CA GLU A 7 11.53 -7.81 -0.81
C GLU A 7 10.63 -8.45 0.26
N LEU A 8 10.03 -7.61 1.10
CA LEU A 8 9.15 -8.09 2.15
C LEU A 8 7.89 -8.76 1.59
N LEU A 9 7.32 -8.18 0.52
CA LEU A 9 6.13 -8.74 -0.13
C LEU A 9 6.43 -10.06 -0.87
N ASN A 10 7.68 -10.28 -1.25
CA ASN A 10 8.12 -11.51 -1.89
C ASN A 10 8.58 -12.57 -0.91
N SER A 11 8.67 -12.25 0.37
CA SER A 11 9.09 -13.19 1.41
C SER A 11 8.05 -14.31 1.60
N GLU A 12 8.47 -15.42 2.17
CA GLU A 12 7.58 -16.56 2.46
C GLU A 12 6.36 -16.16 3.27
N GLN A 13 6.52 -15.16 4.15
CA GLN A 13 5.44 -14.69 5.01
C GLN A 13 4.32 -14.01 4.22
N HIS A 14 4.64 -13.37 3.09
CA HIS A 14 3.68 -12.55 2.35
C HIS A 14 3.42 -12.96 0.91
N ASN A 15 4.20 -13.87 0.34
CA ASN A 15 4.20 -14.15 -1.09
C ASN A 15 2.89 -14.67 -1.68
N SER A 16 1.94 -15.07 -0.84
CA SER A 16 0.61 -15.54 -1.27
C SER A 16 -0.51 -14.56 -0.93
N LYS A 17 -0.19 -13.43 -0.29
CA LYS A 17 -1.21 -12.48 0.15
C LYS A 17 -1.53 -11.46 -0.93
N ASN A 18 -2.81 -11.09 -1.01
CA ASN A 18 -3.21 -9.93 -1.79
C ASN A 18 -2.77 -8.66 -1.08
N ILE A 19 -2.40 -7.68 -1.88
CA ILE A 19 -1.75 -6.45 -1.40
C ILE A 19 -2.62 -5.26 -1.78
N LEU A 20 -2.89 -4.37 -0.81
CA LEU A 20 -3.50 -3.09 -1.10
C LEU A 20 -2.42 -2.02 -1.04
N MET A 21 -2.06 -1.48 -2.22
CA MET A 21 -1.10 -0.38 -2.33
C MET A 21 -1.81 0.95 -2.25
N THR A 22 -1.45 1.76 -1.27
CA THR A 22 -2.01 3.11 -1.08
C THR A 22 -0.94 4.18 -1.10
N THR A 23 0.16 3.91 -1.79
CA THR A 23 1.33 4.80 -1.84
C THR A 23 1.33 5.76 -3.04
N GLY A 24 0.26 5.77 -3.83
CA GLY A 24 0.14 6.62 -5.01
C GLY A 24 0.78 6.00 -6.25
N SER A 25 0.92 6.80 -7.30
CA SER A 25 1.35 6.33 -8.62
C SER A 25 2.87 6.31 -8.83
N LYS A 26 3.62 6.98 -7.96
CA LYS A 26 5.07 7.19 -8.15
C LYS A 26 5.86 5.89 -8.26
N ASN A 27 5.46 4.86 -7.54
CA ASN A 27 6.22 3.62 -7.44
C ASN A 27 5.65 2.48 -8.30
N ILE A 28 4.72 2.79 -9.20
CA ILE A 28 4.13 1.77 -10.08
C ILE A 28 5.20 0.96 -10.84
N PRO A 29 6.26 1.56 -11.40
CA PRO A 29 7.27 0.78 -12.10
C PRO A 29 7.94 -0.30 -11.26
N GLU A 30 8.03 -0.11 -9.95
CA GLU A 30 8.65 -1.08 -9.06
C GLU A 30 7.73 -2.24 -8.70
N TYR A 31 6.42 -2.07 -8.88
CA TYR A 31 5.46 -3.12 -8.52
C TYR A 31 5.60 -4.38 -9.38
N VAL A 32 6.16 -4.25 -10.58
CA VAL A 32 6.37 -5.41 -11.48
C VAL A 32 7.35 -6.43 -10.88
N TYR A 33 8.16 -6.02 -9.91
CA TYR A 33 9.10 -6.91 -9.24
C TYR A 33 8.45 -7.69 -8.08
N ILE A 34 7.20 -7.40 -7.76
CA ILE A 34 6.44 -8.18 -6.79
C ILE A 34 6.00 -9.47 -7.47
N THR A 35 6.32 -10.62 -6.87
CA THR A 35 5.93 -11.92 -7.40
C THR A 35 4.41 -11.98 -7.56
N ASP A 36 3.94 -12.41 -8.72
CA ASP A 36 2.51 -12.49 -9.06
C ASP A 36 1.77 -11.16 -8.90
N TYR A 37 2.44 -10.06 -9.22
CA TYR A 37 1.86 -8.74 -8.99
C TYR A 37 0.52 -8.54 -9.72
N LYS A 38 0.34 -9.12 -10.88
CA LYS A 38 -0.91 -8.97 -11.66
C LYS A 38 -2.11 -9.53 -10.91
N GLU A 39 -1.92 -10.61 -10.17
CA GLU A 39 -2.98 -11.27 -9.40
C GLU A 39 -3.11 -10.70 -7.99
N ARG A 40 -2.01 -10.24 -7.40
CA ARG A 40 -1.94 -9.89 -5.99
C ARG A 40 -2.11 -8.41 -5.69
N VAL A 41 -1.67 -7.52 -6.58
CA VAL A 41 -1.65 -6.09 -6.31
C VAL A 41 -2.99 -5.45 -6.65
N TYR A 42 -3.60 -4.84 -5.64
CA TYR A 42 -4.74 -3.93 -5.78
C TYR A 42 -4.21 -2.53 -5.47
N LEU A 43 -4.47 -1.60 -6.35
CA LEU A 43 -3.86 -0.27 -6.29
C LEU A 43 -4.94 0.80 -6.13
N ARG A 44 -4.85 1.57 -5.06
CA ARG A 44 -5.74 2.71 -4.83
C ARG A 44 -5.03 3.99 -5.25
N LEU A 45 -5.64 4.70 -6.18
CA LEU A 45 -5.11 5.93 -6.77
C LEU A 45 -6.17 7.02 -6.74
N LEU A 46 -5.73 8.26 -6.89
CA LEU A 46 -6.65 9.34 -7.22
C LEU A 46 -7.36 9.00 -8.53
N PRO A 47 -8.61 9.46 -8.72
CA PRO A 47 -9.36 9.19 -9.96
C PRO A 47 -8.87 10.08 -11.11
N ASN A 48 -7.59 10.00 -11.42
CA ASN A 48 -6.92 10.76 -12.46
C ASN A 48 -6.69 9.84 -13.66
N PRO A 49 -7.19 10.20 -14.86
CA PRO A 49 -7.07 9.33 -16.02
C PRO A 49 -5.63 8.94 -16.37
N GLU A 50 -4.68 9.86 -16.24
CA GLU A 50 -3.27 9.59 -16.56
C GLU A 50 -2.66 8.57 -15.59
N MET A 51 -2.97 8.70 -14.30
CA MET A 51 -2.49 7.77 -13.28
C MET A 51 -3.09 6.37 -13.48
N LEU A 52 -4.39 6.31 -13.77
CA LEU A 52 -5.07 5.04 -14.04
C LEU A 52 -4.50 4.38 -15.29
N GLN A 53 -4.25 5.16 -16.34
CA GLN A 53 -3.66 4.65 -17.58
C GLN A 53 -2.25 4.12 -17.34
N SER A 54 -1.43 4.83 -16.56
CA SER A 54 -0.09 4.37 -16.20
C SER A 54 -0.11 3.02 -15.50
N ALA A 55 -1.08 2.83 -14.60
CA ALA A 55 -1.22 1.56 -13.88
C ALA A 55 -1.61 0.43 -14.85
N ILE A 56 -2.54 0.69 -15.76
CA ILE A 56 -2.97 -0.29 -16.75
C ILE A 56 -1.80 -0.68 -17.67
N GLU A 57 -1.05 0.31 -18.13
CA GLU A 57 0.13 0.08 -18.98
C GLU A 57 1.22 -0.73 -18.27
N ALA A 58 1.33 -0.58 -16.94
CA ALA A 58 2.26 -1.36 -16.13
C ALA A 58 1.80 -2.80 -15.89
N GLY A 59 0.57 -3.14 -16.30
CA GLY A 59 0.04 -4.50 -16.18
C GLY A 59 -0.91 -4.73 -15.01
N ILE A 60 -1.29 -3.67 -14.30
CA ILE A 60 -2.30 -3.80 -13.24
C ILE A 60 -3.67 -3.98 -13.92
N MET A 61 -4.39 -5.02 -13.54
CA MET A 61 -5.71 -5.28 -14.11
C MET A 61 -6.69 -4.16 -13.72
N PRO A 62 -7.54 -3.70 -14.66
CA PRO A 62 -8.56 -2.70 -14.31
C PRO A 62 -9.42 -3.08 -13.12
N SER A 63 -9.73 -4.37 -12.96
CA SER A 63 -10.50 -4.87 -11.81
C SER A 63 -9.76 -4.72 -10.46
N HIS A 64 -8.46 -4.46 -10.49
CA HIS A 64 -7.64 -4.26 -9.31
C HIS A 64 -7.33 -2.78 -9.05
N LEU A 65 -7.90 -1.88 -9.83
CA LEU A 65 -7.73 -0.43 -9.66
C LEU A 65 -8.90 0.17 -8.89
N ILE A 66 -8.57 0.95 -7.87
CA ILE A 66 -9.56 1.66 -7.06
C ILE A 66 -9.26 3.15 -7.19
N GLY A 67 -9.98 3.82 -8.09
CA GLY A 67 -9.83 5.25 -8.34
C GLY A 67 -10.77 6.04 -7.44
N MET A 68 -10.28 6.49 -6.29
CA MET A 68 -11.07 7.25 -5.33
C MET A 68 -10.24 8.34 -4.69
N GLN A 69 -10.88 9.44 -4.39
CA GLN A 69 -10.26 10.54 -3.66
C GLN A 69 -10.59 10.44 -2.18
N GLY A 70 -9.53 10.53 -1.34
CA GLY A 70 -9.69 10.57 0.11
C GLY A 70 -10.25 11.88 0.61
N PRO A 71 -10.43 12.02 1.92
CA PRO A 71 -10.02 11.05 2.95
C PRO A 71 -10.92 9.81 3.00
N PHE A 72 -10.37 8.72 3.52
CA PHE A 72 -11.07 7.45 3.65
C PHE A 72 -11.30 7.14 5.11
N SER A 73 -12.53 6.77 5.46
CA SER A 73 -12.84 6.33 6.82
C SER A 73 -12.23 4.98 7.11
N GLN A 74 -12.12 4.64 8.39
CA GLN A 74 -11.70 3.30 8.81
C GLN A 74 -12.64 2.24 8.21
N GLU A 75 -13.95 2.50 8.24
CA GLU A 75 -14.96 1.57 7.73
C GLU A 75 -14.80 1.29 6.25
N LEU A 76 -14.50 2.32 5.46
CA LEU A 76 -14.27 2.14 4.02
C LEU A 76 -13.00 1.33 3.78
N ASN A 77 -11.92 1.61 4.50
CA ASN A 77 -10.69 0.83 4.40
C ASN A 77 -10.93 -0.63 4.75
N GLU A 78 -11.68 -0.90 5.80
CA GLU A 78 -12.03 -2.27 6.20
C GLU A 78 -12.87 -2.98 5.14
N ALA A 79 -13.83 -2.27 4.55
CA ALA A 79 -14.67 -2.83 3.50
C ALA A 79 -13.83 -3.23 2.27
N VAL A 80 -12.90 -2.39 1.86
CA VAL A 80 -11.98 -2.68 0.74
C VAL A 80 -11.10 -3.89 1.06
N ILE A 81 -10.56 -3.94 2.26
CA ILE A 81 -9.73 -5.06 2.71
C ILE A 81 -10.52 -6.38 2.62
N ARG A 82 -11.75 -6.38 3.10
CA ARG A 82 -12.59 -7.58 3.07
C ARG A 82 -13.05 -7.93 1.67
N GLN A 83 -13.43 -6.93 0.89
CA GLN A 83 -13.95 -7.13 -0.47
C GLN A 83 -12.94 -7.85 -1.37
N PHE A 84 -11.67 -7.49 -1.27
CA PHE A 84 -10.61 -8.02 -2.13
C PHE A 84 -9.72 -9.04 -1.44
N ASN A 85 -10.10 -9.47 -0.26
CA ASN A 85 -9.34 -10.45 0.52
C ASN A 85 -7.88 -10.01 0.70
N ILE A 86 -7.68 -8.76 1.08
CA ILE A 86 -6.35 -8.19 1.27
C ILE A 86 -5.70 -8.79 2.51
N GLY A 87 -4.44 -9.18 2.39
CA GLY A 87 -3.65 -9.72 3.51
C GLY A 87 -2.58 -8.76 4.01
N VAL A 88 -2.23 -7.74 3.22
CA VAL A 88 -1.26 -6.72 3.63
C VAL A 88 -1.60 -5.40 2.96
N LEU A 89 -1.57 -4.31 3.74
CA LEU A 89 -1.78 -2.96 3.25
C LEU A 89 -0.46 -2.21 3.33
N VAL A 90 -0.08 -1.52 2.25
CA VAL A 90 1.13 -0.71 2.18
C VAL A 90 0.73 0.75 2.10
N THR A 91 1.27 1.57 2.99
CA THR A 91 0.97 2.99 3.05
C THR A 91 2.23 3.80 3.32
N LYS A 92 2.16 5.10 3.05
CA LYS A 92 3.19 6.05 3.47
C LYS A 92 2.72 6.75 4.73
N GLU A 93 3.65 6.99 5.65
CA GLU A 93 3.38 7.85 6.78
C GLU A 93 3.13 9.26 6.25
N SER A 94 1.93 9.75 6.45
CA SER A 94 1.53 11.08 6.03
C SER A 94 1.18 11.90 7.27
N GLY A 95 1.18 13.21 7.14
CA GLY A 95 0.71 14.08 8.20
C GLY A 95 -0.78 13.83 8.50
N SER A 96 -1.34 14.58 9.42
CA SER A 96 -2.70 14.41 9.93
C SER A 96 -3.80 14.32 8.86
N ASN A 97 -3.53 14.83 7.65
CA ASN A 97 -4.51 14.85 6.57
C ASN A 97 -4.45 13.62 5.64
N GLY A 98 -3.51 12.71 5.85
CA GLY A 98 -3.30 11.58 4.93
C GLY A 98 -4.09 10.32 5.23
N GLY A 99 -4.88 10.30 6.29
CA GLY A 99 -5.68 9.13 6.64
C GLY A 99 -4.86 7.94 7.16
N TYR A 100 -3.66 8.21 7.66
CA TYR A 100 -2.76 7.19 8.17
C TYR A 100 -3.37 6.38 9.31
N GLU A 101 -3.95 7.06 10.31
CA GLU A 101 -4.53 6.41 11.48
C GLU A 101 -5.69 5.51 11.12
N GLU A 102 -6.54 5.95 10.20
CA GLU A 102 -7.70 5.19 9.74
C GLU A 102 -7.27 3.93 9.00
N LYS A 103 -6.16 3.99 8.24
CA LYS A 103 -5.60 2.81 7.56
C LYS A 103 -5.01 1.82 8.57
N VAL A 104 -4.22 2.31 9.52
CA VAL A 104 -3.60 1.45 10.54
C VAL A 104 -4.67 0.79 11.40
N SER A 105 -5.67 1.56 11.84
CA SER A 105 -6.79 1.02 12.63
C SER A 105 -7.57 -0.03 11.83
N ALA A 106 -7.77 0.20 10.53
CA ALA A 106 -8.46 -0.76 9.68
C ALA A 106 -7.67 -2.08 9.56
N THR A 107 -6.34 -2.03 9.46
CA THR A 107 -5.53 -3.24 9.39
C THR A 107 -5.56 -4.00 10.71
N GLU A 108 -5.50 -3.31 11.83
CA GLU A 108 -5.61 -3.93 13.15
C GLU A 108 -6.97 -4.64 13.32
N ASN A 109 -8.03 -3.95 12.95
CA ASN A 109 -9.39 -4.46 13.14
C ASN A 109 -9.74 -5.62 12.19
N THR A 110 -9.13 -5.67 11.02
CA THR A 110 -9.34 -6.77 10.07
C THR A 110 -8.34 -7.91 10.24
N GLY A 111 -7.34 -7.74 11.09
CA GLY A 111 -6.36 -8.79 11.37
C GLY A 111 -5.32 -8.98 10.28
N ILE A 112 -5.04 -7.97 9.46
CA ILE A 112 -4.02 -8.05 8.41
C ILE A 112 -2.76 -7.27 8.79
N ASP A 113 -1.69 -7.50 8.05
CA ASP A 113 -0.43 -6.79 8.26
C ASP A 113 -0.43 -5.43 7.57
N CYS A 114 0.36 -4.51 8.10
CA CYS A 114 0.53 -3.18 7.53
C CYS A 114 2.01 -2.87 7.38
N ILE A 115 2.40 -2.40 6.20
CA ILE A 115 3.77 -1.94 5.94
C ILE A 115 3.70 -0.43 5.74
N VAL A 116 4.45 0.30 6.54
CA VAL A 116 4.45 1.76 6.52
C VAL A 116 5.81 2.25 6.02
N ILE A 117 5.80 3.03 4.94
CA ILE A 117 7.00 3.70 4.46
C ILE A 117 7.06 5.04 5.17
N LYS A 118 8.07 5.21 6.03
CA LYS A 118 8.24 6.44 6.80
C LYS A 118 8.85 7.53 5.94
N ARG A 119 8.44 8.76 6.20
CA ARG A 119 9.02 9.92 5.54
C ARG A 119 10.50 10.06 5.89
N PRO A 120 11.35 10.47 4.91
CA PRO A 120 12.72 10.83 5.23
C PRO A 120 12.72 12.03 6.18
N VAL A 121 13.59 11.99 7.19
CA VAL A 121 13.79 13.10 8.12
C VAL A 121 15.00 13.89 7.64
N GLU A 122 14.85 15.21 7.48
CA GLU A 122 15.99 16.08 7.18
C GLU A 122 16.63 16.51 8.50
N GLU A 123 17.89 16.13 8.70
CA GLU A 123 18.72 16.64 9.79
C GLU A 123 19.91 17.38 9.18
N ASN A 124 20.13 18.61 9.60
CA ASN A 124 21.26 19.45 9.16
C ASN A 124 21.35 19.56 7.62
N GLY A 125 20.22 19.63 6.94
CA GLY A 125 20.18 19.74 5.49
C GLY A 125 20.48 18.44 4.72
N VAL A 126 20.59 17.32 5.42
CA VAL A 126 20.83 16.01 4.80
C VAL A 126 19.52 15.22 4.82
N SER A 127 19.06 14.81 3.66
CA SER A 127 17.89 13.92 3.55
C SER A 127 18.27 12.52 3.96
N LEU A 128 17.53 11.95 4.92
CA LEU A 128 17.69 10.56 5.29
C LEU A 128 16.85 9.67 4.37
N PRO A 129 17.29 8.43 4.11
CA PRO A 129 16.50 7.53 3.28
C PRO A 129 15.16 7.18 3.94
N GLU A 130 14.18 6.87 3.11
CA GLU A 130 12.89 6.36 3.59
C GLU A 130 13.11 5.06 4.34
N LEU A 131 12.46 4.96 5.50
CA LEU A 131 12.47 3.75 6.33
C LEU A 131 11.11 3.07 6.24
N ILE A 132 11.09 1.77 6.41
CA ILE A 132 9.84 1.04 6.48
C ILE A 132 9.59 0.57 7.91
N LYS A 133 8.33 0.58 8.30
CA LYS A 133 7.85 0.04 9.55
C LYS A 133 6.86 -1.08 9.24
N TYR A 134 7.12 -2.24 9.81
CA TYR A 134 6.25 -3.39 9.64
C TYR A 134 5.38 -3.56 10.88
N LEU A 135 4.07 -3.53 10.68
CA LEU A 135 3.09 -3.72 11.74
C LEU A 135 2.43 -5.08 11.52
N LYS A 136 2.93 -6.05 12.26
CA LYS A 136 2.36 -7.39 12.19
C LYS A 136 1.16 -7.48 13.10
N THR A 137 0.07 -8.00 12.57
CA THR A 137 -1.09 -8.31 13.39
C THR A 137 -0.70 -9.36 14.43
N LYS A 138 -1.04 -9.10 15.68
CA LYS A 138 -0.86 -10.11 16.72
C LYS A 138 -1.85 -11.23 16.45
N GLY A 139 -1.35 -12.38 16.02
CA GLY A 139 -2.18 -13.56 15.84
C GLY A 139 -2.82 -13.96 17.16
N LEU A 140 -4.05 -14.35 17.07
CA LEU A 140 -4.75 -14.96 18.20
C LEU A 140 -4.29 -16.40 18.36
#